data_9c33f1514e2ad72e75e1a05a740278dd
#
_entry.id   9c33f1514e2ad72e75e1a05a740278dd
#
_cell.length_a   1.000
_cell.length_b   1.000
_cell.length_c   1.000
_cell.angle_alpha   90.00
_cell.angle_beta   90.00
_cell.angle_gamma   90.00
#
_symmetry.space_group_name_H-M   'P 1'
#
loop_
_entity.id
_entity.type
_entity.pdbx_description
1 polymer ?
#
loop_
_entity_poly.entity_id
_entity_poly.type
_entity_poly.pdbx_seq_one_letter_code
_entity_poly.pdbx_strand_id
1 'polypeptide(L)'
;MSESRRVTVATTQFACLTDRATNIERAEVLVRRAAAAGANVILLQELFETPYFCIDQDARHFALATTVDENPALRHFAPIARELGVVLPISFFERAGQAFFNTVAMLDADGRVLGTYRKSHIPNGPGYQEKQYFSPGDTGFRVWSTRFGRIGVGICWDQWFPECARAMALQGAELLLYPTAIGSEPPPAPPLDSRRHWQRAQQGHAAANVMPLLAANRWGVERSIHR
;
A
#
# COMPACT_ATOMS: atom_id res chain seq x y z
N MET A 1 -9.75 0.47 -33.81
CA MET A 1 -10.39 0.35 -32.47
C MET A 1 -9.51 -0.65 -31.69
N SER A 2 -8.83 -0.24 -30.62
CA SER A 2 -8.08 -1.18 -29.80
C SER A 2 -9.07 -2.13 -29.14
N GLU A 3 -8.82 -3.44 -29.21
CA GLU A 3 -9.60 -4.41 -28.44
C GLU A 3 -9.60 -3.99 -26.97
N SER A 4 -10.80 -3.94 -26.38
CA SER A 4 -10.94 -3.63 -24.96
C SER A 4 -10.26 -4.73 -24.13
N ARG A 5 -9.16 -4.39 -23.50
CA ARG A 5 -8.43 -5.33 -22.64
C ARG A 5 -9.14 -5.41 -21.28
N ARG A 6 -9.65 -6.59 -20.93
CA ARG A 6 -10.18 -6.84 -19.59
C ARG A 6 -9.05 -7.13 -18.61
N VAL A 7 -9.00 -6.39 -17.51
CA VAL A 7 -8.06 -6.61 -16.39
C VAL A 7 -8.88 -6.89 -15.14
N THR A 8 -8.63 -8.02 -14.51
CA THR A 8 -9.25 -8.36 -13.21
C THR A 8 -8.34 -7.88 -12.09
N VAL A 9 -8.91 -7.16 -11.14
CA VAL A 9 -8.19 -6.60 -9.99
C VAL A 9 -8.75 -7.15 -8.69
N ALA A 10 -7.90 -7.35 -7.70
CA ALA A 10 -8.29 -7.82 -6.37
C ALA A 10 -7.66 -6.97 -5.28
N THR A 11 -8.36 -6.83 -4.16
CA THR A 11 -7.81 -6.31 -2.90
C THR A 11 -7.84 -7.40 -1.86
N THR A 12 -6.85 -7.42 -0.99
CA THR A 12 -6.79 -8.35 0.13
C THR A 12 -6.94 -7.60 1.46
N GLN A 13 -7.33 -8.33 2.50
CA GLN A 13 -7.47 -7.79 3.85
C GLN A 13 -7.20 -8.89 4.88
N PHE A 14 -6.32 -8.64 5.84
CA PHE A 14 -6.07 -9.54 6.96
C PHE A 14 -5.55 -8.79 8.19
N ALA A 15 -5.69 -9.42 9.37
CA ALA A 15 -5.10 -8.93 10.61
C ALA A 15 -3.62 -9.31 10.67
N CYS A 16 -2.75 -8.32 10.92
CA CYS A 16 -1.32 -8.56 11.08
C CYS A 16 -0.99 -9.06 12.48
N LEU A 17 -0.02 -9.96 12.55
CA LEU A 17 0.59 -10.46 13.77
C LEU A 17 1.96 -9.83 13.98
N THR A 18 2.53 -10.03 15.15
CA THR A 18 3.89 -9.55 15.47
C THR A 18 4.94 -10.25 14.61
N ASP A 19 4.73 -11.53 14.28
CA ASP A 19 5.66 -12.30 13.46
C ASP A 19 5.54 -11.93 11.98
N ARG A 20 6.63 -11.38 11.43
CA ARG A 20 6.73 -10.94 10.04
C ARG A 20 6.55 -12.08 9.04
N ALA A 21 7.18 -13.23 9.29
CA ALA A 21 7.12 -14.36 8.39
C ALA A 21 5.69 -14.87 8.22
N THR A 22 4.97 -15.02 9.34
CA THR A 22 3.55 -15.39 9.32
C THR A 22 2.68 -14.39 8.56
N ASN A 23 2.97 -13.09 8.64
CA ASN A 23 2.21 -12.09 7.86
C ASN A 23 2.45 -12.22 6.35
N ILE A 24 3.70 -12.47 5.95
CA ILE A 24 4.06 -12.72 4.54
C ILE A 24 3.37 -13.99 4.03
N GLU A 25 3.36 -15.08 4.79
CA GLU A 25 2.68 -16.33 4.45
C GLU A 25 1.16 -16.13 4.31
N ARG A 26 0.53 -15.39 5.23
CA ARG A 26 -0.89 -15.03 5.14
C ARG A 26 -1.20 -14.22 3.89
N ALA A 27 -0.35 -13.26 3.57
CA ALA A 27 -0.49 -12.47 2.36
C ALA A 27 -0.36 -13.36 1.11
N GLU A 28 0.58 -14.32 1.08
CA GLU A 28 0.75 -15.27 -0.02
C GLU A 28 -0.52 -16.11 -0.24
N VAL A 29 -1.12 -16.66 0.82
CA VAL A 29 -2.37 -17.42 0.70
C VAL A 29 -3.46 -16.60 0.00
N LEU A 30 -3.59 -15.32 0.36
CA LEU A 30 -4.58 -14.42 -0.26
C LEU A 30 -4.21 -14.07 -1.70
N VAL A 31 -2.93 -13.84 -1.99
CA VAL A 31 -2.43 -13.57 -3.34
C VAL A 31 -2.71 -14.76 -4.26
N ARG A 32 -2.36 -15.98 -3.83
CA ARG A 32 -2.62 -17.20 -4.61
C ARG A 32 -4.11 -17.43 -4.84
N ARG A 33 -4.93 -17.18 -3.82
CA ARG A 33 -6.39 -17.27 -3.93
C ARG A 33 -6.94 -16.25 -4.94
N ALA A 34 -6.48 -15.01 -4.90
CA ALA A 34 -6.89 -13.97 -5.84
C ALA A 34 -6.46 -14.31 -7.28
N ALA A 35 -5.22 -14.77 -7.47
CA ALA A 35 -4.72 -15.21 -8.76
C ALA A 35 -5.52 -16.40 -9.32
N ALA A 36 -5.84 -17.40 -8.48
CA ALA A 36 -6.69 -18.53 -8.86
C ALA A 36 -8.11 -18.10 -9.26
N ALA A 37 -8.60 -16.97 -8.73
CA ALA A 37 -9.85 -16.34 -9.14
C ALA A 37 -9.72 -15.46 -10.41
N GLY A 38 -8.54 -15.45 -11.05
CA GLY A 38 -8.28 -14.72 -12.29
C GLY A 38 -7.79 -13.29 -12.13
N ALA A 39 -7.40 -12.87 -10.93
CA ALA A 39 -6.86 -11.53 -10.73
C ALA A 39 -5.49 -11.36 -11.42
N ASN A 40 -5.34 -10.22 -12.10
CA ASN A 40 -4.12 -9.81 -12.78
C ASN A 40 -3.29 -8.82 -11.95
N VAL A 41 -3.97 -7.98 -11.18
CA VAL A 41 -3.37 -6.99 -10.28
C VAL A 41 -3.95 -7.22 -8.88
N ILE A 42 -3.12 -7.42 -7.89
CA ILE A 42 -3.55 -7.74 -6.52
C ILE A 42 -2.94 -6.74 -5.56
N LEU A 43 -3.78 -6.01 -4.84
CA LEU A 43 -3.37 -4.99 -3.88
C LEU A 43 -3.42 -5.55 -2.46
N LEU A 44 -2.27 -5.55 -1.79
CA LEU A 44 -2.13 -5.80 -0.36
C LEU A 44 -2.31 -4.49 0.43
N GLN A 45 -2.59 -4.60 1.73
CA GLN A 45 -2.68 -3.45 2.62
C GLN A 45 -1.31 -2.80 2.90
N GLU A 46 -1.30 -1.56 3.37
CA GLU A 46 -0.10 -0.81 3.76
C GLU A 46 0.64 -1.50 4.91
N LEU A 47 1.98 -1.55 4.83
CA LEU A 47 2.90 -2.06 5.88
C LEU A 47 2.49 -3.44 6.43
N PHE A 48 2.01 -4.32 5.57
CA PHE A 48 1.39 -5.60 5.97
C PHE A 48 2.35 -6.60 6.62
N GLU A 49 3.65 -6.37 6.52
CA GLU A 49 4.66 -7.24 7.12
C GLU A 49 4.59 -7.29 8.65
N THR A 50 4.05 -6.24 9.28
CA THR A 50 4.04 -6.05 10.73
C THR A 50 2.71 -5.49 11.21
N PRO A 51 2.39 -5.52 12.52
CA PRO A 51 1.39 -4.63 13.09
C PRO A 51 1.69 -3.17 12.71
N TYR A 52 0.67 -2.32 12.73
CA TYR A 52 0.85 -0.89 12.45
C TYR A 52 1.56 -0.22 13.63
N PHE A 53 2.88 -0.27 13.61
CA PHE A 53 3.74 0.21 14.69
C PHE A 53 3.69 1.73 14.90
N CYS A 54 3.18 2.48 13.94
CA CYS A 54 3.05 3.94 14.03
C CYS A 54 1.96 4.41 15.01
N ILE A 55 1.28 3.51 15.70
CA ILE A 55 0.45 3.82 16.85
C ILE A 55 1.30 4.45 17.96
N ASP A 56 2.54 3.99 18.12
CA ASP A 56 3.49 4.41 19.15
C ASP A 56 4.67 5.19 18.56
N GLN A 57 5.35 5.93 19.42
CA GLN A 57 6.66 6.53 19.16
C GLN A 57 7.73 5.71 19.90
N ASP A 58 8.22 4.65 19.27
CA ASP A 58 9.22 3.76 19.85
C ASP A 58 10.39 3.54 18.89
N ALA A 59 11.58 3.96 19.31
CA ALA A 59 12.78 3.84 18.50
C ALA A 59 13.14 2.38 18.13
N ARG A 60 12.65 1.39 18.87
CA ARG A 60 12.86 -0.02 18.54
C ARG A 60 12.26 -0.42 17.18
N HIS A 61 11.21 0.28 16.75
CA HIS A 61 10.58 -0.01 15.46
C HIS A 61 11.45 0.34 14.25
N PHE A 62 12.50 1.17 14.39
CA PHE A 62 13.44 1.39 13.29
C PHE A 62 14.18 0.12 12.86
N ALA A 63 14.27 -0.89 13.73
CA ALA A 63 14.81 -2.21 13.39
C ALA A 63 13.95 -2.99 12.39
N LEU A 64 12.70 -2.57 12.17
CA LEU A 64 11.80 -3.16 11.16
C LEU A 64 12.13 -2.72 9.73
N ALA A 65 12.85 -1.60 9.57
CA ALA A 65 13.18 -1.04 8.27
C ALA A 65 14.22 -1.89 7.53
N THR A 66 14.02 -2.04 6.22
CA THR A 66 14.93 -2.78 5.33
C THR A 66 15.25 -1.96 4.09
N THR A 67 16.34 -2.24 3.42
CA THR A 67 16.54 -1.74 2.06
C THR A 67 15.59 -2.46 1.08
N VAL A 68 15.41 -1.92 -0.11
CA VAL A 68 14.62 -2.58 -1.18
C VAL A 68 15.15 -4.00 -1.44
N ASP A 69 16.47 -4.15 -1.58
CA ASP A 69 17.10 -5.42 -1.93
C ASP A 69 17.05 -6.45 -0.79
N GLU A 70 16.97 -6.00 0.46
CA GLU A 70 16.93 -6.87 1.64
C GLU A 70 15.51 -7.17 2.12
N ASN A 71 14.50 -6.49 1.57
CA ASN A 71 13.15 -6.62 2.08
C ASN A 71 12.61 -8.05 1.92
N PRO A 72 12.16 -8.69 3.02
CA PRO A 72 11.72 -10.09 2.98
C PRO A 72 10.48 -10.31 2.14
N ALA A 73 9.51 -9.39 2.16
CA ALA A 73 8.31 -9.53 1.34
C ALA A 73 8.63 -9.39 -0.15
N LEU A 74 9.50 -8.45 -0.56
CA LEU A 74 9.92 -8.32 -1.96
C LEU A 74 10.63 -9.59 -2.46
N ARG A 75 11.56 -10.13 -1.67
CA ARG A 75 12.25 -11.38 -1.99
C ARG A 75 11.29 -12.56 -2.10
N HIS A 76 10.31 -12.61 -1.23
CA HIS A 76 9.31 -13.68 -1.21
C HIS A 76 8.33 -13.57 -2.38
N PHE A 77 7.80 -12.37 -2.65
CA PHE A 77 6.78 -12.19 -3.69
C PHE A 77 7.29 -12.07 -5.11
N ALA A 78 8.56 -11.71 -5.34
CA ALA A 78 9.11 -11.62 -6.69
C ALA A 78 9.00 -12.93 -7.50
N PRO A 79 9.42 -14.11 -6.98
CA PRO A 79 9.21 -15.38 -7.68
C PRO A 79 7.73 -15.75 -7.80
N ILE A 80 6.88 -15.43 -6.81
CA ILE A 80 5.44 -15.71 -6.83
C ILE A 80 4.72 -14.85 -7.89
N ALA A 81 5.06 -13.56 -8.00
CA ALA A 81 4.53 -12.69 -9.03
C ALA A 81 4.80 -13.24 -10.43
N ARG A 82 6.03 -13.73 -10.65
CA ARG A 82 6.42 -14.40 -11.90
C ARG A 82 5.68 -15.71 -12.13
N GLU A 83 5.60 -16.57 -11.12
CA GLU A 83 4.90 -17.86 -11.17
C GLU A 83 3.43 -17.68 -11.56
N LEU A 84 2.75 -16.72 -10.89
CA LEU A 84 1.32 -16.48 -11.07
C LEU A 84 1.02 -15.53 -12.23
N GLY A 85 2.02 -14.83 -12.76
CA GLY A 85 1.86 -13.83 -13.80
C GLY A 85 1.04 -12.61 -13.36
N VAL A 86 1.18 -12.15 -12.11
CA VAL A 86 0.39 -11.06 -11.50
C VAL A 86 1.26 -9.87 -11.12
N VAL A 87 0.64 -8.69 -11.13
CA VAL A 87 1.25 -7.44 -10.62
C VAL A 87 0.93 -7.28 -9.14
N LEU A 88 1.98 -7.01 -8.32
CA LEU A 88 1.89 -6.86 -6.87
C LEU A 88 2.59 -5.58 -6.41
N PRO A 89 1.88 -4.52 -6.01
CA PRO A 89 2.46 -3.44 -5.23
C PRO A 89 2.73 -3.93 -3.79
N ILE A 90 3.98 -3.88 -3.37
CA ILE A 90 4.43 -4.33 -2.03
C ILE A 90 4.76 -3.11 -1.17
N SER A 91 3.99 -2.90 -0.10
CA SER A 91 4.20 -1.82 0.86
C SER A 91 5.07 -2.29 2.02
N PHE A 92 6.10 -1.51 2.36
CA PHE A 92 7.05 -1.86 3.41
C PHE A 92 7.72 -0.62 4.02
N PHE A 93 8.40 -0.81 5.16
CA PHE A 93 9.23 0.20 5.81
C PHE A 93 10.63 0.20 5.19
N GLU A 94 10.93 1.23 4.40
CA GLU A 94 12.21 1.35 3.69
C GLU A 94 13.24 2.09 4.53
N ARG A 95 14.49 1.59 4.53
CA ARG A 95 15.69 2.29 4.92
C ARG A 95 16.52 2.59 3.67
N ALA A 96 16.74 3.85 3.37
CA ALA A 96 17.55 4.32 2.26
C ALA A 96 18.71 5.20 2.79
N GLY A 97 19.88 4.61 2.94
CA GLY A 97 20.99 5.25 3.63
C GLY A 97 20.65 5.55 5.09
N GLN A 98 20.57 6.83 5.45
CA GLN A 98 20.20 7.29 6.79
C GLN A 98 18.75 7.77 6.89
N ALA A 99 18.01 7.73 5.78
CA ALA A 99 16.60 8.14 5.75
C ALA A 99 15.67 6.92 5.76
N PHE A 100 14.45 7.13 6.23
CA PHE A 100 13.43 6.11 6.37
C PHE A 100 12.15 6.56 5.70
N PHE A 101 11.48 5.64 4.98
CA PHE A 101 10.29 5.95 4.21
C PHE A 101 9.22 4.87 4.34
N ASN A 102 7.97 5.29 4.20
CA ASN A 102 6.86 4.40 3.91
C ASN A 102 6.81 4.23 2.39
N THR A 103 7.09 3.05 1.91
CA THR A 103 7.39 2.80 0.49
C THR A 103 6.52 1.70 -0.10
N VAL A 104 6.14 1.87 -1.36
CA VAL A 104 5.64 0.79 -2.22
C VAL A 104 6.65 0.49 -3.31
N ALA A 105 7.03 -0.76 -3.46
CA ALA A 105 7.74 -1.27 -4.62
C ALA A 105 6.76 -1.96 -5.57
N MET A 106 6.82 -1.63 -6.87
CA MET A 106 5.95 -2.21 -7.88
C MET A 106 6.60 -3.47 -8.46
N LEU A 107 6.09 -4.65 -8.12
CA LEU A 107 6.45 -5.91 -8.77
C LEU A 107 5.59 -6.11 -10.00
N ASP A 108 6.22 -6.28 -11.17
CA ASP A 108 5.50 -6.66 -12.39
C ASP A 108 5.29 -8.17 -12.47
N ALA A 109 4.47 -8.59 -13.40
CA ALA A 109 4.08 -9.98 -13.62
C ALA A 109 5.23 -10.93 -14.05
N ASP A 110 6.41 -10.41 -14.32
CA ASP A 110 7.65 -11.18 -14.52
C ASP A 110 8.52 -11.26 -13.27
N GLY A 111 8.04 -10.70 -12.15
CA GLY A 111 8.73 -10.66 -10.86
C GLY A 111 9.80 -9.58 -10.73
N ARG A 112 9.95 -8.69 -11.72
CA ARG A 112 10.88 -7.56 -11.62
C ARG A 112 10.27 -6.40 -10.83
N VAL A 113 11.10 -5.74 -10.03
CA VAL A 113 10.76 -4.46 -9.40
C VAL A 113 10.91 -3.36 -10.45
N LEU A 114 9.79 -2.72 -10.82
CA LEU A 114 9.78 -1.61 -11.78
C LEU A 114 10.25 -0.27 -11.17
N GLY A 115 10.32 -0.21 -9.85
CA GLY A 115 10.72 0.96 -9.09
C GLY A 115 9.89 1.13 -7.83
N THR A 116 10.14 2.22 -7.12
CA THR A 116 9.51 2.54 -5.84
C THR A 116 8.78 3.87 -5.86
N TYR A 117 7.74 3.98 -5.02
CA TYR A 117 7.10 5.22 -4.63
C TYR A 117 7.21 5.36 -3.11
N ARG A 118 7.70 6.48 -2.64
CA ARG A 118 7.76 6.86 -1.22
C ARG A 118 6.59 7.79 -0.90
N LYS A 119 5.84 7.46 0.13
CA LYS A 119 4.65 8.20 0.57
C LYS A 119 4.96 9.68 0.73
N SER A 120 4.23 10.52 0.00
CA SER A 120 4.46 11.98 -0.01
C SER A 120 3.86 12.67 1.21
N HIS A 121 2.67 12.25 1.63
CA HIS A 121 1.94 12.88 2.73
C HIS A 121 2.00 11.98 3.97
N ILE A 122 2.75 12.43 4.98
CA ILE A 122 2.98 11.69 6.22
C ILE A 122 2.06 12.23 7.31
N PRO A 123 1.10 11.43 7.81
CA PRO A 123 0.23 11.85 8.90
C PRO A 123 0.97 11.95 10.24
N ASN A 124 0.42 12.77 11.14
CA ASN A 124 0.87 12.84 12.51
C ASN A 124 -0.30 13.19 13.43
N GLY A 125 -0.63 12.28 14.32
CA GLY A 125 -1.72 12.45 15.27
C GLY A 125 -1.89 11.22 16.16
N PRO A 126 -2.81 11.23 17.10
CA PRO A 126 -3.08 10.09 17.95
C PRO A 126 -3.39 8.84 17.12
N GLY A 127 -2.64 7.75 17.35
CA GLY A 127 -2.76 6.50 16.60
C GLY A 127 -2.07 6.48 15.22
N TYR A 128 -1.51 7.63 14.77
CA TYR A 128 -0.85 7.78 13.47
C TYR A 128 0.42 8.63 13.63
N GLN A 129 1.40 8.12 14.36
CA GLN A 129 2.66 8.81 14.67
C GLN A 129 3.72 8.59 13.57
N GLU A 130 3.30 8.66 12.31
CA GLU A 130 4.16 8.29 11.17
C GLU A 130 5.36 9.23 11.01
N LYS A 131 5.25 10.51 11.39
CA LYS A 131 6.37 11.46 11.33
C LYS A 131 7.53 11.12 12.26
N GLN A 132 7.33 10.23 13.24
CA GLN A 132 8.42 9.67 14.05
C GLN A 132 9.36 8.82 13.20
N TYR A 133 8.82 8.13 12.18
CA TYR A 133 9.52 7.09 11.44
C TYR A 133 9.87 7.48 10.02
N PHE A 134 8.99 8.21 9.35
CA PHE A 134 9.09 8.42 7.91
C PHE A 134 9.39 9.86 7.55
N SER A 135 10.37 10.04 6.66
CA SER A 135 10.55 11.26 5.90
C SER A 135 9.46 11.38 4.82
N PRO A 136 9.04 12.60 4.46
CA PRO A 136 8.25 12.79 3.24
C PRO A 136 8.94 12.21 2.01
N GLY A 137 8.16 11.57 1.14
CA GLY A 137 8.69 10.94 -0.06
C GLY A 137 9.34 11.93 -1.02
N ASP A 138 10.42 11.50 -1.64
CA ASP A 138 11.25 12.27 -2.58
C ASP A 138 11.14 11.78 -4.03
N THR A 139 10.30 10.77 -4.29
CA THR A 139 10.14 10.16 -5.62
C THR A 139 9.20 10.93 -6.53
N GLY A 140 8.39 11.83 -6.01
CA GLY A 140 7.21 12.36 -6.69
C GLY A 140 6.16 11.27 -6.95
N PHE A 141 4.97 11.66 -7.43
CA PHE A 141 3.93 10.69 -7.80
C PHE A 141 4.34 9.92 -9.04
N ARG A 142 4.10 8.60 -9.04
CA ARG A 142 4.59 7.70 -10.08
C ARG A 142 3.50 6.86 -10.70
N VAL A 143 3.67 6.60 -12.00
CA VAL A 143 2.87 5.66 -12.79
C VAL A 143 3.81 4.68 -13.46
N TRP A 144 3.54 3.39 -13.32
CA TRP A 144 4.33 2.33 -13.93
C TRP A 144 3.59 1.68 -15.10
N SER A 145 4.30 1.45 -16.20
CA SER A 145 3.82 0.62 -17.29
C SER A 145 4.05 -0.84 -16.91
N THR A 146 2.99 -1.51 -16.47
CA THR A 146 2.99 -2.91 -16.11
C THR A 146 2.47 -3.78 -17.26
N ARG A 147 2.59 -5.10 -17.13
CA ARG A 147 1.98 -6.03 -18.09
C ARG A 147 0.49 -5.78 -18.31
N PHE A 148 -0.24 -5.29 -17.30
CA PHE A 148 -1.70 -5.16 -17.33
C PHE A 148 -2.20 -3.72 -17.45
N GLY A 149 -1.33 -2.76 -17.68
CA GLY A 149 -1.68 -1.36 -17.89
C GLY A 149 -0.82 -0.40 -17.08
N ARG A 150 -1.17 0.86 -17.20
CA ARG A 150 -0.48 1.94 -16.50
C ARG A 150 -1.11 2.15 -15.13
N ILE A 151 -0.37 1.85 -14.07
CA ILE A 151 -0.86 1.83 -12.70
C ILE A 151 -0.19 2.92 -11.87
N GLY A 152 -1.00 3.79 -11.25
CA GLY A 152 -0.55 4.74 -10.23
C GLY A 152 -0.82 4.20 -8.83
N VAL A 153 0.09 4.46 -7.89
CA VAL A 153 -0.07 4.07 -6.48
C VAL A 153 0.21 5.26 -5.58
N GLY A 154 -0.77 5.64 -4.76
CA GLY A 154 -0.59 6.48 -3.59
C GLY A 154 -0.70 5.63 -2.32
N ILE A 155 -0.13 6.07 -1.20
CA ILE A 155 -0.15 5.30 0.05
C ILE A 155 -1.02 6.03 1.08
N CYS A 156 -2.07 5.36 1.56
CA CYS A 156 -2.92 5.75 2.70
C CYS A 156 -3.26 7.26 2.73
N TRP A 157 -2.53 8.07 3.52
CA TRP A 157 -2.78 9.51 3.70
C TRP A 157 -2.78 10.30 2.39
N ASP A 158 -2.06 9.85 1.35
CA ASP A 158 -2.10 10.44 0.01
C ASP A 158 -3.51 10.47 -0.59
N GLN A 159 -4.38 9.58 -0.14
CA GLN A 159 -5.79 9.49 -0.58
C GLN A 159 -6.62 10.75 -0.26
N TRP A 160 -6.19 11.56 0.71
CA TRP A 160 -6.90 12.78 1.08
C TRP A 160 -6.53 13.98 0.19
N PHE A 161 -5.50 13.84 -0.64
CA PHE A 161 -4.95 14.90 -1.48
C PHE A 161 -5.34 14.67 -2.95
N PRO A 162 -6.28 15.47 -3.51
CA PRO A 162 -6.72 15.33 -4.90
C PRO A 162 -5.56 15.44 -5.90
N GLU A 163 -4.51 16.17 -5.55
CA GLU A 163 -3.31 16.37 -6.35
C GLU A 163 -2.60 15.04 -6.65
N CYS A 164 -2.58 14.11 -5.69
CA CYS A 164 -1.98 12.78 -5.87
C CYS A 164 -2.68 12.03 -7.01
N ALA A 165 -4.00 11.88 -6.94
CA ALA A 165 -4.79 11.19 -7.95
C ALA A 165 -4.71 11.90 -9.31
N ARG A 166 -4.82 13.25 -9.32
CA ARG A 166 -4.78 14.04 -10.55
C ARG A 166 -3.42 13.99 -11.22
N ALA A 167 -2.32 14.09 -10.48
CA ALA A 167 -0.97 14.00 -11.03
C ALA A 167 -0.74 12.65 -11.70
N MET A 168 -1.17 11.55 -11.08
CA MET A 168 -1.07 10.22 -11.67
C MET A 168 -1.97 10.05 -12.91
N ALA A 169 -3.18 10.62 -12.90
CA ALA A 169 -4.06 10.64 -14.05
C ALA A 169 -3.42 11.36 -15.25
N LEU A 170 -2.83 12.53 -15.01
CA LEU A 170 -2.12 13.32 -16.05
C LEU A 170 -0.87 12.61 -16.56
N GLN A 171 -0.24 11.76 -15.77
CA GLN A 171 0.83 10.86 -16.21
C GLN A 171 0.30 9.66 -17.01
N GLY A 172 -1.01 9.54 -17.18
CA GLY A 172 -1.67 8.51 -17.97
C GLY A 172 -1.90 7.20 -17.21
N ALA A 173 -2.12 7.25 -15.89
CA ALA A 173 -2.61 6.09 -15.15
C ALA A 173 -3.97 5.63 -15.70
N GLU A 174 -4.15 4.32 -15.79
CA GLU A 174 -5.40 3.66 -16.16
C GLU A 174 -6.10 3.06 -14.94
N LEU A 175 -5.37 2.94 -13.82
CA LEU A 175 -5.83 2.38 -12.55
C LEU A 175 -5.08 3.07 -11.41
N LEU A 176 -5.81 3.44 -10.35
CA LEU A 176 -5.24 3.94 -9.10
C LEU A 176 -5.37 2.92 -7.99
N LEU A 177 -4.30 2.74 -7.22
CA LEU A 177 -4.24 1.85 -6.07
C LEU A 177 -3.82 2.62 -4.82
N TYR A 178 -4.48 2.31 -3.69
CA TYR A 178 -4.16 2.88 -2.38
C TYR A 178 -4.06 1.77 -1.32
N PRO A 179 -2.87 1.20 -1.08
CA PRO A 179 -2.64 0.43 0.15
C PRO A 179 -2.80 1.36 1.34
N THR A 180 -3.53 0.91 2.36
CA THR A 180 -4.02 1.77 3.43
C THR A 180 -3.91 1.08 4.79
N ALA A 181 -3.70 1.89 5.83
CA ALA A 181 -3.77 1.53 7.24
C ALA A 181 -4.55 2.63 7.99
N ILE A 182 -5.88 2.60 7.90
CA ILE A 182 -6.78 3.55 8.56
C ILE A 182 -7.78 2.78 9.42
N GLY A 183 -8.05 3.29 10.62
CA GLY A 183 -8.98 2.70 11.58
C GLY A 183 -9.81 3.75 12.31
N SER A 184 -10.47 3.32 13.40
CA SER A 184 -11.12 4.23 14.32
C SER A 184 -10.07 4.93 15.16
N GLU A 185 -10.33 6.20 15.45
CA GLU A 185 -9.44 7.01 16.27
C GLU A 185 -9.42 6.49 17.72
N PRO A 186 -8.23 6.46 18.37
CA PRO A 186 -8.13 6.02 19.76
C PRO A 186 -8.73 7.04 20.71
N PRO A 187 -9.22 6.63 21.89
CA PRO A 187 -9.60 7.56 22.95
C PRO A 187 -8.42 8.52 23.31
N PRO A 188 -8.66 9.79 23.65
CA PRO A 188 -9.95 10.41 23.95
C PRO A 188 -10.71 11.01 22.75
N ALA A 189 -10.29 10.73 21.51
CA ALA A 189 -11.03 11.22 20.35
C ALA A 189 -12.49 10.74 20.37
N PRO A 190 -13.46 11.55 19.92
CA PRO A 190 -14.83 11.10 19.78
C PRO A 190 -14.90 9.87 18.87
N PRO A 191 -15.79 8.91 19.15
CA PRO A 191 -15.99 7.77 18.27
C PRO A 191 -16.55 8.25 16.92
N LEU A 192 -15.65 8.47 15.97
CA LEU A 192 -15.99 8.94 14.64
C LEU A 192 -15.90 7.79 13.62
N ASP A 193 -17.01 7.48 12.97
CA ASP A 193 -16.99 6.58 11.79
C ASP A 193 -16.61 7.37 10.54
N SER A 194 -15.31 7.40 10.23
CA SER A 194 -14.77 8.07 9.06
C SER A 194 -14.95 7.27 7.76
N ARG A 195 -15.48 6.05 7.81
CA ARG A 195 -15.61 5.15 6.65
C ARG A 195 -16.34 5.78 5.48
N ARG A 196 -17.47 6.47 5.72
CA ARG A 196 -18.23 7.13 4.65
C ARG A 196 -17.49 8.31 4.06
N HIS A 197 -16.75 9.06 4.87
CA HIS A 197 -15.91 10.16 4.40
C HIS A 197 -14.77 9.62 3.54
N TRP A 198 -14.06 8.61 4.01
CA TRP A 198 -13.02 7.89 3.27
C TRP A 198 -13.52 7.36 1.92
N GLN A 199 -14.66 6.67 1.90
CA GLN A 199 -15.27 6.15 0.67
C GLN A 199 -15.61 7.26 -0.32
N ARG A 200 -16.13 8.41 0.14
CA ARG A 200 -16.46 9.55 -0.72
C ARG A 200 -15.22 10.18 -1.35
N ALA A 201 -14.12 10.29 -0.61
CA ALA A 201 -12.85 10.78 -1.14
C ALA A 201 -12.36 9.88 -2.29
N GLN A 202 -12.36 8.56 -2.09
CA GLN A 202 -11.98 7.58 -3.11
C GLN A 202 -12.90 7.66 -4.35
N GLN A 203 -14.21 7.72 -4.15
CA GLN A 203 -15.18 7.87 -5.22
C GLN A 203 -15.01 9.19 -5.97
N GLY A 204 -14.70 10.28 -5.26
CA GLY A 204 -14.41 11.58 -5.85
C GLY A 204 -13.21 11.54 -6.79
N HIS A 205 -12.13 10.89 -6.39
CA HIS A 205 -10.94 10.71 -7.24
C HIS A 205 -11.25 9.86 -8.48
N ALA A 206 -11.98 8.74 -8.30
CA ALA A 206 -12.37 7.89 -9.41
C ALA A 206 -13.24 8.64 -10.42
N ALA A 207 -14.27 9.35 -9.94
CA ALA A 207 -15.19 10.13 -10.78
C ALA A 207 -14.50 11.30 -11.48
N ALA A 208 -13.70 12.10 -10.74
CA ALA A 208 -13.05 13.29 -11.29
C ALA A 208 -11.95 12.97 -12.32
N ASN A 209 -11.38 11.75 -12.31
CA ASN A 209 -10.36 11.30 -13.24
C ASN A 209 -10.88 10.26 -14.25
N VAL A 210 -12.16 9.89 -14.17
CA VAL A 210 -12.81 8.86 -15.03
C VAL A 210 -11.97 7.58 -15.06
N MET A 211 -11.58 7.10 -13.89
CA MET A 211 -10.61 6.01 -13.75
C MET A 211 -10.96 5.11 -12.56
N PRO A 212 -10.86 3.78 -12.70
CA PRO A 212 -11.05 2.88 -11.58
C PRO A 212 -10.01 3.12 -10.49
N LEU A 213 -10.47 2.97 -9.24
CA LEU A 213 -9.64 3.13 -8.05
C LEU A 213 -9.94 2.00 -7.07
N LEU A 214 -8.90 1.41 -6.51
CA LEU A 214 -9.00 0.39 -5.48
C LEU A 214 -8.18 0.80 -4.25
N ALA A 215 -8.71 0.48 -3.08
CA ALA A 215 -8.01 0.61 -1.81
C ALA A 215 -8.06 -0.70 -1.04
N ALA A 216 -6.96 -1.08 -0.43
CA ALA A 216 -6.86 -2.22 0.48
C ALA A 216 -6.53 -1.69 1.88
N ASN A 217 -7.32 -2.05 2.87
CA ASN A 217 -7.11 -1.60 4.25
C ASN A 217 -6.83 -2.77 5.18
N ARG A 218 -6.26 -2.48 6.33
CA ARG A 218 -6.01 -3.44 7.41
C ARG A 218 -7.33 -3.87 8.06
N TRP A 219 -7.31 -5.02 8.72
CA TRP A 219 -8.43 -5.54 9.51
C TRP A 219 -7.97 -5.95 10.90
N GLY A 220 -8.89 -5.90 11.87
CA GLY A 220 -8.63 -6.34 13.23
C GLY A 220 -8.40 -5.18 14.19
N VAL A 221 -7.85 -5.50 15.35
CA VAL A 221 -7.51 -4.55 16.41
C VAL A 221 -6.02 -4.58 16.64
N GLU A 222 -5.38 -3.45 16.46
CA GLU A 222 -3.97 -3.25 16.75
C GLU A 222 -3.84 -2.32 17.95
N ARG A 223 -2.95 -2.63 18.85
CA ARG A 223 -2.82 -1.92 20.14
C ARG A 223 -1.42 -1.38 20.32
N SER A 224 -1.33 -0.28 21.05
CA SER A 224 -0.07 0.21 21.58
C SER A 224 0.63 -0.86 22.40
N ILE A 225 1.95 -0.97 22.24
CA ILE A 225 2.79 -1.85 23.06
C ILE A 225 3.01 -1.28 24.47
N HIS A 226 2.60 -0.02 24.69
CA HIS A 226 2.73 0.69 25.98
C HIS A 226 1.41 0.70 26.79
N ARG A 227 0.38 -0.08 26.39
CA ARG A 227 -0.91 -0.15 27.06
C ARG A 227 -1.31 -1.58 27.40
#